data_c9217c6c056f7ccfe7a2193651e92db2
#
_entry.id   c9217c6c056f7ccfe7a2193651e92db2
#
_cell.length_a   1.000
_cell.length_b   1.000
_cell.length_c   1.000
_cell.angle_alpha   90.00
_cell.angle_beta   90.00
_cell.angle_gamma   90.00
#
_symmetry.space_group_name_H-M   'P 1'
#
loop_
_entity.id
_entity.type
_entity.pdbx_description
1 polymer ?
#
loop_
_entity_poly.entity_id
_entity_poly.type
_entity_poly.pdbx_seq_one_letter_code
_entity_poly.pdbx_strand_id
1 'polypeptide(L)'
;ERAERVDALLNELDLGHIWTSMAYALSGGERRRLEITRALATNPTFMLLDEPFAGIDPIAVADIQQIIIRLKGKGIGILITDHNVQETLSITDRAYIINEGLVLEAGSPDTIVKSETARAVYLGERFTL
;
A
#
# COMPACT_ATOMS: atom_id res chain seq x y z
N GLU A 1 -2.25 -29.50 4.92
CA GLU A 1 -1.08 -28.60 4.63
C GLU A 1 -1.45 -27.44 3.71
N ARG A 2 -1.96 -27.64 2.45
CA ARG A 2 -2.36 -26.50 1.57
C ARG A 2 -3.55 -25.72 2.12
N ALA A 3 -4.61 -26.41 2.55
CA ALA A 3 -5.81 -25.78 3.10
C ALA A 3 -5.51 -24.99 4.37
N GLU A 4 -4.75 -25.56 5.30
CA GLU A 4 -4.31 -24.90 6.54
C GLU A 4 -3.50 -23.64 6.26
N ARG A 5 -2.64 -23.65 5.23
CA ARG A 5 -1.87 -22.46 4.83
C ARG A 5 -2.74 -21.39 4.23
N VAL A 6 -3.73 -21.74 3.41
CA VAL A 6 -4.70 -20.79 2.86
C VAL A 6 -5.53 -20.18 3.98
N ASP A 7 -6.04 -20.99 4.91
CA ASP A 7 -6.78 -20.51 6.08
C ASP A 7 -5.93 -19.54 6.92
N ALA A 8 -4.68 -19.87 7.18
CA ALA A 8 -3.76 -19.00 7.92
C ALA A 8 -3.55 -17.64 7.21
N LEU A 9 -3.34 -17.65 5.90
CA LEU A 9 -3.15 -16.42 5.11
C LEU A 9 -4.42 -15.57 5.03
N LEU A 10 -5.59 -16.18 4.87
CA LEU A 10 -6.87 -15.46 4.85
C LEU A 10 -7.17 -14.84 6.21
N ASN A 11 -6.91 -15.56 7.29
CA ASN A 11 -7.12 -15.06 8.65
C ASN A 11 -6.13 -13.95 8.99
N GLU A 12 -4.91 -13.98 8.47
CA GLU A 12 -3.89 -12.95 8.69
C GLU A 12 -4.34 -11.56 8.20
N LEU A 13 -5.13 -11.52 7.13
CA LEU A 13 -5.64 -10.28 6.54
C LEU A 13 -7.17 -10.09 6.68
N ASP A 14 -7.77 -10.75 7.69
CA ASP A 14 -9.19 -10.67 8.03
C ASP A 14 -10.12 -11.04 6.85
N LEU A 15 -9.75 -12.05 6.08
CA LEU A 15 -10.49 -12.55 4.92
C LEU A 15 -11.16 -13.91 5.14
N GLY A 16 -11.11 -14.47 6.35
CA GLY A 16 -11.71 -15.78 6.65
C GLY A 16 -13.20 -15.86 6.30
N HIS A 17 -13.93 -14.75 6.45
CA HIS A 17 -15.38 -14.70 6.16
C HIS A 17 -15.71 -14.78 4.66
N ILE A 18 -14.77 -14.52 3.76
CA ILE A 18 -15.00 -14.53 2.31
C ILE A 18 -14.56 -15.82 1.61
N TRP A 19 -14.15 -16.84 2.37
CA TRP A 19 -13.64 -18.11 1.83
C TRP A 19 -14.51 -18.73 0.73
N THR A 20 -15.83 -18.66 0.88
CA THR A 20 -16.79 -19.19 -0.10
C THR A 20 -17.38 -18.16 -1.03
N SER A 21 -16.94 -16.90 -0.91
CA SER A 21 -17.47 -15.81 -1.72
C SER A 21 -16.91 -15.83 -3.13
N MET A 22 -17.74 -15.47 -4.09
CA MET A 22 -17.27 -15.28 -5.47
C MET A 22 -16.46 -13.97 -5.58
N ALA A 23 -15.38 -13.98 -6.33
CA ALA A 23 -14.47 -12.85 -6.45
C ALA A 23 -15.15 -11.54 -6.92
N TYR A 24 -16.20 -11.63 -7.73
CA TYR A 24 -16.96 -10.46 -8.18
C TYR A 24 -17.88 -9.84 -7.10
N ALA A 25 -18.14 -10.58 -6.01
CA ALA A 25 -18.96 -10.10 -4.90
C ALA A 25 -18.14 -9.33 -3.84
N LEU A 26 -16.80 -9.33 -3.96
CA LEU A 26 -15.92 -8.67 -3.00
C LEU A 26 -15.95 -7.16 -3.17
N SER A 27 -15.95 -6.45 -2.03
CA SER A 27 -15.69 -5.01 -1.99
C SER A 27 -14.28 -4.67 -2.51
N GLY A 28 -14.03 -3.41 -2.82
CA GLY A 28 -12.71 -2.94 -3.26
C GLY A 28 -11.61 -3.27 -2.24
N GLY A 29 -11.86 -3.02 -0.96
CA GLY A 29 -10.93 -3.31 0.13
C GLY A 29 -10.66 -4.81 0.32
N GLU A 30 -11.70 -5.66 0.28
CA GLU A 30 -11.54 -7.12 0.34
C GLU A 30 -10.75 -7.66 -0.84
N ARG A 31 -11.01 -7.15 -2.05
CA ARG A 31 -10.27 -7.52 -3.25
C ARG A 31 -8.80 -7.15 -3.12
N ARG A 32 -8.48 -5.95 -2.64
CA ARG A 32 -7.11 -5.51 -2.43
C ARG A 32 -6.39 -6.36 -1.38
N ARG A 33 -7.05 -6.67 -0.26
CA ARG A 33 -6.50 -7.59 0.76
C ARG A 33 -6.25 -8.99 0.18
N LEU A 34 -7.15 -9.51 -0.65
CA LEU A 34 -6.99 -10.81 -1.30
C LEU A 34 -5.79 -10.82 -2.27
N GLU A 35 -5.56 -9.74 -3.02
CA GLU A 35 -4.39 -9.60 -3.90
C GLU A 35 -3.08 -9.66 -3.10
N ILE A 36 -3.01 -8.95 -1.97
CA ILE A 36 -1.86 -8.98 -1.06
C ILE A 36 -1.70 -10.40 -0.48
N THR A 37 -2.77 -11.02 -0.01
CA THR A 37 -2.77 -12.39 0.53
C THR A 37 -2.21 -13.39 -0.49
N ARG A 38 -2.62 -13.27 -1.74
CA ARG A 38 -2.12 -14.13 -2.83
C ARG A 38 -0.61 -13.94 -3.06
N ALA A 39 -0.12 -12.70 -3.00
CA ALA A 39 1.30 -12.43 -3.11
C ALA A 39 2.09 -13.02 -1.92
N LEU A 40 1.56 -12.93 -0.70
CA LEU A 40 2.18 -13.50 0.52
C LEU A 40 2.29 -15.03 0.48
N ALA A 41 1.46 -15.71 -0.30
CA ALA A 41 1.54 -17.17 -0.46
C ALA A 41 2.87 -17.66 -1.02
N THR A 42 3.64 -16.80 -1.69
CA THR A 42 4.98 -17.09 -2.23
C THR A 42 6.12 -16.89 -1.22
N ASN A 43 5.82 -16.43 0.01
CA ASN A 43 6.80 -16.02 1.02
C ASN A 43 7.81 -14.97 0.50
N PRO A 44 7.35 -13.84 0.00
CA PRO A 44 8.23 -12.86 -0.60
C PRO A 44 9.09 -12.17 0.47
N THR A 45 10.31 -11.81 0.10
CA THR A 45 11.18 -10.91 0.88
C THR A 45 10.95 -9.44 0.47
N PHE A 46 10.32 -9.23 -0.70
CA PHE A 46 10.04 -7.91 -1.26
C PHE A 46 8.72 -7.93 -2.05
N MET A 47 7.92 -6.85 -1.94
CA MET A 47 6.64 -6.70 -2.63
C MET A 47 6.57 -5.38 -3.38
N LEU A 48 5.97 -5.41 -4.55
CA LEU A 48 5.61 -4.24 -5.34
C LEU A 48 4.09 -4.06 -5.27
N LEU A 49 3.65 -2.92 -4.82
CA LEU A 49 2.24 -2.55 -4.71
C LEU A 49 1.96 -1.38 -5.65
N ASP A 50 1.25 -1.65 -6.72
CA ASP A 50 0.89 -0.64 -7.71
C ASP A 50 -0.50 -0.09 -7.40
N GLU A 51 -0.56 1.21 -7.10
CA GLU A 51 -1.76 1.95 -6.71
C GLU A 51 -2.64 1.24 -5.66
N PRO A 52 -2.08 0.84 -4.49
CA PRO A 52 -2.82 0.04 -3.50
C PRO A 52 -4.02 0.76 -2.92
N PHE A 53 -4.09 2.09 -2.98
CA PHE A 53 -5.15 2.91 -2.42
C PHE A 53 -6.18 3.36 -3.46
N ALA A 54 -5.98 3.06 -4.76
CA ALA A 54 -6.87 3.49 -5.81
C ALA A 54 -8.24 2.80 -5.75
N GLY A 55 -9.30 3.59 -5.85
CA GLY A 55 -10.67 3.08 -6.02
C GLY A 55 -11.27 2.37 -4.81
N ILE A 56 -10.72 2.57 -3.61
CA ILE A 56 -11.25 2.03 -2.35
C ILE A 56 -11.67 3.18 -1.42
N ASP A 57 -12.56 2.87 -0.48
CA ASP A 57 -13.06 3.85 0.49
C ASP A 57 -11.99 4.18 1.57
N PRO A 58 -12.12 5.32 2.29
CA PRO A 58 -11.13 5.75 3.28
C PRO A 58 -10.90 4.75 4.43
N ILE A 59 -11.93 3.98 4.83
CA ILE A 59 -11.79 2.96 5.88
C ILE A 59 -10.90 1.84 5.37
N ALA A 60 -11.17 1.37 4.14
CA ALA A 60 -10.36 0.33 3.51
C ALA A 60 -8.93 0.80 3.25
N VAL A 61 -8.69 2.08 2.94
CA VAL A 61 -7.32 2.65 2.84
C VAL A 61 -6.58 2.47 4.16
N ALA A 62 -7.19 2.86 5.29
CA ALA A 62 -6.58 2.71 6.61
C ALA A 62 -6.25 1.24 6.93
N ASP A 63 -7.13 0.30 6.58
CA ASP A 63 -6.88 -1.13 6.75
C ASP A 63 -5.68 -1.61 5.93
N ILE A 64 -5.58 -1.20 4.67
CA ILE A 64 -4.45 -1.54 3.80
C ILE A 64 -3.14 -0.94 4.33
N GLN A 65 -3.16 0.30 4.82
CA GLN A 65 -2.00 0.92 5.46
C GLN A 65 -1.52 0.10 6.66
N GLN A 66 -2.41 -0.35 7.53
CA GLN A 66 -2.06 -1.19 8.68
C GLN A 66 -1.47 -2.54 8.25
N ILE A 67 -1.99 -3.14 7.19
CA ILE A 67 -1.43 -4.36 6.60
C ILE A 67 0.01 -4.11 6.12
N ILE A 68 0.25 -3.05 5.36
CA ILE A 68 1.57 -2.69 4.85
C ILE A 68 2.56 -2.46 5.99
N ILE A 69 2.18 -1.74 7.05
CA ILE A 69 3.01 -1.50 8.24
C ILE A 69 3.36 -2.83 8.93
N ARG A 70 2.39 -3.74 9.09
CA ARG A 70 2.63 -5.08 9.67
C ARG A 70 3.61 -5.90 8.84
N LEU A 71 3.46 -5.91 7.51
CA LEU A 71 4.33 -6.65 6.61
C LEU A 71 5.76 -6.10 6.62
N LYS A 72 5.91 -4.77 6.66
CA LYS A 72 7.20 -4.11 6.87
C LYS A 72 7.84 -4.53 8.20
N GLY A 73 7.06 -4.57 9.28
CA GLY A 73 7.50 -5.05 10.59
C GLY A 73 7.95 -6.51 10.62
N LYS A 74 7.48 -7.34 9.69
CA LYS A 74 7.94 -8.72 9.48
C LYS A 74 9.21 -8.81 8.62
N GLY A 75 9.79 -7.70 8.20
CA GLY A 75 11.01 -7.64 7.40
C GLY A 75 10.79 -7.76 5.89
N ILE A 76 9.56 -7.62 5.40
CA ILE A 76 9.27 -7.58 3.97
C ILE A 76 9.55 -6.15 3.46
N GLY A 77 10.44 -6.03 2.47
CA GLY A 77 10.64 -4.78 1.75
C GLY A 77 9.41 -4.46 0.89
N ILE A 78 8.94 -3.19 0.91
CA ILE A 78 7.74 -2.81 0.15
C ILE A 78 8.03 -1.57 -0.68
N LEU A 79 7.76 -1.65 -1.97
CA LEU A 79 7.72 -0.50 -2.86
C LEU A 79 6.27 -0.23 -3.27
N ILE A 80 5.85 1.02 -3.09
CA ILE A 80 4.50 1.48 -3.42
C ILE A 80 4.61 2.52 -4.53
N THR A 81 3.77 2.40 -5.55
CA THR A 81 3.46 3.48 -6.49
C THR A 81 2.03 3.92 -6.25
N ASP A 82 1.79 5.19 -5.99
CA ASP A 82 0.43 5.71 -5.81
C ASP A 82 0.41 7.23 -6.06
N HIS A 83 -0.72 7.74 -6.49
CA HIS A 83 -0.96 9.16 -6.65
C HIS A 83 -1.59 9.79 -5.39
N ASN A 84 -2.05 9.00 -4.43
CA ASN A 84 -2.52 9.44 -3.12
C ASN A 84 -1.32 9.75 -2.21
N VAL A 85 -0.76 10.94 -2.36
CA VAL A 85 0.50 11.34 -1.70
C VAL A 85 0.41 11.25 -0.19
N GLN A 86 -0.67 11.79 0.39
CA GLN A 86 -0.84 11.83 1.84
C GLN A 86 -0.86 10.42 2.44
N GLU A 87 -1.64 9.51 1.83
CA GLU A 87 -1.76 8.13 2.29
C GLU A 87 -0.44 7.37 2.15
N THR A 88 0.29 7.63 1.08
CA THR A 88 1.57 6.97 0.82
C THR A 88 2.67 7.48 1.73
N LEU A 89 2.83 8.80 1.86
CA LEU A 89 3.87 9.39 2.71
C LEU A 89 3.70 9.05 4.19
N SER A 90 2.45 8.85 4.66
CA SER A 90 2.17 8.51 6.06
C SER A 90 2.74 7.17 6.51
N ILE A 91 3.03 6.25 5.59
CA ILE A 91 3.49 4.88 5.91
C ILE A 91 4.87 4.52 5.34
N THR A 92 5.47 5.40 4.54
CA THR A 92 6.76 5.16 3.90
C THR A 92 7.92 5.72 4.71
N ASP A 93 9.10 5.09 4.61
CA ASP A 93 10.33 5.58 5.23
C ASP A 93 11.09 6.50 4.26
N ARG A 94 10.89 6.29 2.96
CA ARG A 94 11.52 7.05 1.88
C ARG A 94 10.60 7.14 0.69
N ALA A 95 10.56 8.29 0.04
CA ALA A 95 9.77 8.51 -1.16
C ALA A 95 10.60 9.14 -2.28
N TYR A 96 10.11 8.94 -3.49
CA TYR A 96 10.67 9.51 -4.73
C TYR A 96 9.51 10.14 -5.51
N ILE A 97 9.65 11.40 -5.88
CA ILE A 97 8.73 12.04 -6.82
C ILE A 97 9.32 11.91 -8.21
N ILE A 98 8.59 11.29 -9.11
CA ILE A 98 8.98 11.13 -10.52
C ILE A 98 8.12 12.09 -11.35
N ASN A 99 8.78 12.89 -12.16
CA ASN A 99 8.14 13.79 -13.11
C ASN A 99 8.88 13.72 -14.45
N GLU A 100 8.14 13.58 -15.55
CA GLU A 100 8.69 13.50 -16.92
C GLU A 100 9.84 12.48 -17.08
N GLY A 101 9.74 11.33 -16.37
CA GLY A 101 10.75 10.27 -16.43
C GLY A 101 12.01 10.52 -15.60
N LEU A 102 12.06 11.60 -14.82
CA LEU A 102 13.17 11.94 -13.95
C LEU A 102 12.75 11.93 -12.48
N VAL A 103 13.69 11.60 -11.59
CA VAL A 103 13.49 11.76 -10.15
C VAL A 103 13.63 13.25 -9.83
N LEU A 104 12.49 13.88 -9.53
CA LEU A 104 12.40 15.30 -9.18
C LEU A 104 12.89 15.56 -7.75
N GLU A 105 12.50 14.69 -6.81
CA GLU A 105 12.85 14.78 -5.40
C GLU A 105 12.93 13.39 -4.78
N ALA A 106 13.79 13.21 -3.77
CA ALA A 106 13.93 11.95 -3.05
C ALA A 106 14.31 12.19 -1.59
N GLY A 107 13.68 11.49 -0.67
CA GLY A 107 14.01 11.62 0.75
C GLY A 107 12.98 11.02 1.69
N SER A 108 13.09 11.35 2.96
CA SER A 108 12.04 11.03 3.95
C SER A 108 10.74 11.78 3.63
N PRO A 109 9.59 11.36 4.14
CA PRO A 109 8.33 12.11 4.02
C PRO A 109 8.49 13.58 4.39
N ASP A 110 9.17 13.88 5.49
CA ASP A 110 9.44 15.25 5.94
C ASP A 110 10.26 16.06 4.93
N THR A 111 11.24 15.43 4.28
CA THR A 111 12.03 16.06 3.23
C THR A 111 11.16 16.42 2.03
N ILE A 112 10.34 15.47 1.60
CA ILE A 112 9.41 15.65 0.46
C ILE A 112 8.43 16.80 0.72
N VAL A 113 7.79 16.81 1.90
CA VAL A 113 6.79 17.83 2.26
C VAL A 113 7.39 19.24 2.36
N LYS A 114 8.66 19.36 2.76
CA LYS A 114 9.37 20.64 2.88
C LYS A 114 10.00 21.12 1.57
N SER A 115 10.09 20.26 0.57
CA SER A 115 10.70 20.62 -0.72
C SER A 115 9.84 21.64 -1.48
N GLU A 116 10.42 22.80 -1.77
CA GLU A 116 9.78 23.83 -2.59
C GLU A 116 9.47 23.32 -4.00
N THR A 117 10.38 22.53 -4.58
CA THR A 117 10.21 21.91 -5.89
C THR A 117 9.06 20.92 -5.91
N ALA A 118 8.99 20.04 -4.90
CA ALA A 118 7.89 19.09 -4.77
C ALA A 118 6.53 19.79 -4.60
N ARG A 119 6.47 20.85 -3.81
CA ARG A 119 5.27 21.68 -3.63
C ARG A 119 4.84 22.38 -4.91
N ALA A 120 5.75 23.01 -5.61
CA ALA A 120 5.46 23.76 -6.82
C ALA A 120 4.92 22.87 -7.96
N VAL A 121 5.47 21.65 -8.10
CA VAL A 121 5.19 20.77 -9.25
C VAL A 121 4.11 19.74 -8.97
N TYR A 122 4.02 19.24 -7.73
CA TYR A 122 3.21 18.05 -7.43
C TYR A 122 2.28 18.17 -6.23
N LEU A 123 2.76 18.66 -5.08
CA LEU A 123 1.99 18.65 -3.83
C LEU A 123 1.00 19.81 -3.72
N GLY A 124 1.35 20.97 -4.27
CA GLY A 124 0.65 22.22 -4.02
C GLY A 124 1.10 22.90 -2.69
N GLU A 125 0.95 24.22 -2.63
CA GLU A 125 1.47 25.01 -1.50
C GLU A 125 0.81 24.73 -0.15
N ARG A 126 -0.45 24.24 -0.16
CA ARG A 126 -1.26 23.98 1.05
C ARG A 126 -1.17 22.53 1.54
N PHE A 127 -0.31 21.71 0.95
CA PHE A 127 -0.19 20.31 1.34
C PHE A 127 0.40 20.18 2.75
N THR A 128 -0.24 19.34 3.57
CA THR A 128 0.22 18.92 4.91
C THR A 128 0.01 17.42 5.08
N LEU A 129 0.87 16.77 5.85
CA LEU A 129 0.69 15.38 6.30
C LEU A 129 -0.22 15.35 7.53
#